data_24e85bb2d565eb15c3fe57fb9399c892
#
_entry.id   24e85bb2d565eb15c3fe57fb9399c892
#
_cell.length_a   1.000
_cell.length_b   1.000
_cell.length_c   1.000
_cell.angle_alpha   90.00
_cell.angle_beta   90.00
_cell.angle_gamma   90.00
#
_symmetry.space_group_name_H-M   'P 1'
#
loop_
_entity.id
_entity.type
_entity.pdbx_description
1 polymer ?
#
loop_
_entity_poly.entity_id
_entity_poly.type
_entity_poly.pdbx_seq_one_letter_code
_entity_poly.pdbx_strand_id
1 'polypeptide(L)'
;MPLFDSAMLYAAALQDGDTWAEARVAQTEIEHAVVDHCAGRAGAVDVTEGVLEFLRRNRFRGNIRSYEDPRNSLMDRVLERRLGLPISLSVLAIHLAERCGVELHGLSFPGHFLVGLQPEEAGAEPQVWDPFRGGRRLLLDELAALFTSVVGHHVEPDSPELHVHLRPCHSRLILTRMLENLRRHFGMADELERVADTLELLAALHPEVPQIREMLEQHPPQRHLLN
;
A
#
# COMPACT_ATOMS: atom_id res chain seq x y z
N MET A 1 -5.58 7.97 -13.19
CA MET A 1 -4.22 8.25 -12.65
C MET A 1 -3.68 6.97 -12.05
N PRO A 2 -2.40 6.62 -12.25
CA PRO A 2 -1.78 5.44 -11.67
C PRO A 2 -1.89 5.42 -10.14
N LEU A 3 -1.94 4.23 -9.53
CA LEU A 3 -2.10 4.04 -8.09
C LEU A 3 -1.02 4.77 -7.28
N PHE A 4 0.24 4.56 -7.66
CA PHE A 4 1.39 5.14 -6.97
C PHE A 4 1.40 6.67 -7.04
N ASP A 5 1.15 7.24 -8.23
CA ASP A 5 1.09 8.70 -8.41
C ASP A 5 -0.04 9.33 -7.58
N SER A 6 -1.20 8.65 -7.46
CA SER A 6 -2.28 9.09 -6.57
C SER A 6 -1.86 9.10 -5.11
N ALA A 7 -1.17 8.04 -4.66
CA ALA A 7 -0.68 7.95 -3.29
C ALA A 7 0.40 9.00 -2.99
N MET A 8 1.25 9.33 -3.97
CA MET A 8 2.24 10.42 -3.88
C MET A 8 1.56 11.79 -3.76
N LEU A 9 0.51 12.06 -4.55
CA LEU A 9 -0.25 13.30 -4.48
C LEU A 9 -0.96 13.46 -3.12
N TYR A 10 -1.51 12.38 -2.57
CA TYR A 10 -2.11 12.41 -1.23
C TYR A 10 -1.06 12.69 -0.15
N ALA A 11 0.14 12.12 -0.28
CA ALA A 11 1.24 12.42 0.63
C ALA A 11 1.62 13.92 0.57
N ALA A 12 1.70 14.49 -0.63
CA ALA A 12 2.01 15.93 -0.80
C ALA A 12 0.89 16.83 -0.24
N ALA A 13 -0.38 16.45 -0.41
CA ALA A 13 -1.53 17.22 0.08
C ALA A 13 -1.66 17.20 1.62
N LEU A 14 -1.11 16.18 2.29
CA LEU A 14 -1.22 15.95 3.73
C LEU A 14 0.01 16.39 4.52
N GLN A 15 0.92 17.15 3.93
CA GLN A 15 2.16 17.60 4.58
C GLN A 15 2.39 19.09 4.38
N ASP A 16 3.02 19.71 5.37
CA ASP A 16 3.53 21.08 5.25
C ASP A 16 4.91 21.04 4.59
N GLY A 17 5.15 21.95 3.66
CA GLY A 17 6.41 22.09 2.97
C GLY A 17 6.48 21.42 1.60
N ASP A 18 7.40 21.91 0.78
CA ASP A 18 7.60 21.42 -0.58
C ASP A 18 8.63 20.28 -0.61
N THR A 19 8.19 19.08 -0.25
CA THR A 19 9.02 17.85 -0.38
C THR A 19 8.79 17.15 -1.72
N TRP A 20 7.89 17.68 -2.57
CA TRP A 20 7.47 17.04 -3.82
C TRP A 20 8.62 16.84 -4.80
N ALA A 21 9.45 17.86 -5.01
CA ALA A 21 10.54 17.78 -5.96
C ALA A 21 11.56 16.69 -5.57
N GLU A 22 11.95 16.65 -4.28
CA GLU A 22 12.88 15.66 -3.74
C GLU A 22 12.29 14.23 -3.83
N ALA A 23 11.02 14.07 -3.48
CA ALA A 23 10.33 12.79 -3.56
C ALA A 23 10.22 12.28 -5.01
N ARG A 24 10.02 13.15 -5.99
CA ARG A 24 10.01 12.81 -7.43
C ARG A 24 11.39 12.40 -7.94
N VAL A 25 12.44 13.05 -7.49
CA VAL A 25 13.82 12.64 -7.79
C VAL A 25 14.08 11.25 -7.23
N ALA A 26 13.80 11.02 -5.94
CA ALA A 26 13.97 9.72 -5.30
C ALA A 26 13.14 8.61 -5.99
N GLN A 27 11.92 8.93 -6.43
CA GLN A 27 11.10 8.02 -7.23
C GLN A 27 11.80 7.63 -8.54
N THR A 28 12.28 8.62 -9.30
CA THR A 28 12.93 8.37 -10.60
C THR A 28 14.21 7.53 -10.43
N GLU A 29 15.01 7.82 -9.41
CA GLU A 29 16.22 7.05 -9.10
C GLU A 29 15.92 5.59 -8.79
N ILE A 30 14.92 5.33 -7.96
CA ILE A 30 14.54 3.95 -7.59
C ILE A 30 13.93 3.18 -8.77
N GLU A 31 13.16 3.86 -9.64
CA GLU A 31 12.60 3.27 -10.86
C GLU A 31 13.71 2.81 -11.82
N HIS A 32 14.71 3.65 -12.07
CA HIS A 32 15.84 3.26 -12.92
C HIS A 32 16.64 2.12 -12.29
N ALA A 33 16.96 2.22 -11.02
CA ALA A 33 17.75 1.22 -10.31
C ALA A 33 17.05 -0.17 -10.25
N VAL A 34 15.72 -0.23 -10.14
CA VAL A 34 15.01 -1.51 -10.14
C VAL A 34 14.98 -2.14 -11.53
N VAL A 35 14.81 -1.32 -12.59
CA VAL A 35 14.86 -1.81 -13.98
C VAL A 35 16.22 -2.43 -14.27
N ASP A 36 17.31 -1.76 -13.90
CA ASP A 36 18.67 -2.27 -14.03
C ASP A 36 18.87 -3.57 -13.22
N HIS A 37 18.35 -3.63 -11.98
CA HIS A 37 18.44 -4.80 -11.12
C HIS A 37 17.68 -6.00 -11.69
N CYS A 38 16.54 -5.77 -12.34
CA CYS A 38 15.72 -6.82 -12.95
C CYS A 38 16.14 -7.16 -14.38
N ALA A 39 17.15 -6.48 -14.95
CA ALA A 39 17.63 -6.76 -16.30
C ALA A 39 18.08 -8.21 -16.43
N GLY A 40 17.57 -8.91 -17.46
CA GLY A 40 17.87 -10.32 -17.72
C GLY A 40 17.02 -11.34 -16.96
N ARG A 41 16.14 -10.90 -16.06
CA ARG A 41 15.11 -11.77 -15.45
C ARG A 41 14.00 -12.07 -16.47
N ALA A 42 13.39 -13.24 -16.38
CA ALA A 42 12.38 -13.68 -17.32
C ALA A 42 11.14 -14.26 -16.62
N GLY A 43 9.95 -13.85 -17.11
CA GLY A 43 8.69 -14.27 -16.56
C GLY A 43 8.25 -13.48 -15.31
N ALA A 44 6.94 -13.41 -15.11
CA ALA A 44 6.35 -12.54 -14.09
C ALA A 44 6.80 -12.88 -12.65
N VAL A 45 6.97 -14.16 -12.34
CA VAL A 45 7.42 -14.62 -11.01
C VAL A 45 8.85 -14.17 -10.73
N ASP A 46 9.82 -14.46 -11.63
CA ASP A 46 11.24 -14.12 -11.44
C ASP A 46 11.43 -12.59 -11.34
N VAL A 47 10.73 -11.82 -12.19
CA VAL A 47 10.77 -10.35 -12.13
C VAL A 47 10.19 -9.85 -10.82
N THR A 48 9.04 -10.39 -10.37
CA THR A 48 8.43 -10.01 -9.07
C THR A 48 9.39 -10.28 -7.91
N GLU A 49 10.01 -11.46 -7.87
CA GLU A 49 11.00 -11.79 -6.85
C GLU A 49 12.23 -10.87 -6.93
N GLY A 50 12.64 -10.47 -8.13
CA GLY A 50 13.68 -9.47 -8.34
C GLY A 50 13.34 -8.10 -7.76
N VAL A 51 12.13 -7.61 -7.99
CA VAL A 51 11.64 -6.35 -7.41
C VAL A 51 11.63 -6.41 -5.88
N LEU A 52 11.12 -7.49 -5.30
CA LEU A 52 11.07 -7.66 -3.84
C LEU A 52 12.47 -7.82 -3.23
N GLU A 53 13.37 -8.52 -3.92
CA GLU A 53 14.79 -8.60 -3.54
C GLU A 53 15.45 -7.22 -3.58
N PHE A 54 15.20 -6.43 -4.63
CA PHE A 54 15.68 -5.06 -4.74
C PHE A 54 15.22 -4.19 -3.57
N LEU A 55 13.93 -4.23 -3.23
CA LEU A 55 13.39 -3.50 -2.08
C LEU A 55 14.09 -3.91 -0.78
N ARG A 56 14.26 -5.20 -0.54
CA ARG A 56 14.94 -5.74 0.64
C ARG A 56 16.41 -5.31 0.71
N ARG A 57 17.16 -5.41 -0.40
CA ARG A 57 18.57 -4.97 -0.49
C ARG A 57 18.73 -3.47 -0.25
N ASN A 58 17.76 -2.69 -0.70
CA ASN A 58 17.70 -1.25 -0.47
C ASN A 58 17.07 -0.88 0.88
N ARG A 59 16.92 -1.85 1.79
CA ARG A 59 16.46 -1.68 3.19
C ARG A 59 15.02 -1.22 3.34
N PHE A 60 14.18 -1.35 2.32
CA PHE A 60 12.74 -1.19 2.49
C PHE A 60 12.19 -2.32 3.35
N ARG A 61 11.48 -1.97 4.41
CA ARG A 61 10.97 -2.93 5.39
C ARG A 61 9.79 -2.39 6.17
N GLY A 62 9.04 -3.29 6.77
CA GLY A 62 7.95 -2.94 7.68
C GLY A 62 8.44 -2.21 8.93
N ASN A 63 7.73 -1.16 9.33
CA ASN A 63 7.99 -0.47 10.59
C ASN A 63 7.19 -1.11 11.72
N ILE A 64 7.70 -2.20 12.28
CA ILE A 64 7.06 -2.93 13.37
C ILE A 64 7.13 -2.15 14.70
N ARG A 65 8.22 -1.38 14.93
CA ARG A 65 8.46 -0.66 16.20
C ARG A 65 7.55 0.55 16.40
N SER A 66 7.19 1.22 15.31
CA SER A 66 6.33 2.40 15.30
C SER A 66 5.29 2.23 14.19
N TYR A 67 4.45 1.20 14.33
CA TYR A 67 3.48 0.82 13.31
C TYR A 67 2.48 1.96 13.03
N GLU A 68 2.11 2.71 14.05
CA GLU A 68 1.11 3.78 14.02
C GLU A 68 1.65 5.14 13.59
N ASP A 69 2.94 5.23 13.26
CA ASP A 69 3.55 6.46 12.71
C ASP A 69 2.92 6.79 11.34
N PRO A 70 2.23 7.95 11.18
CA PRO A 70 1.57 8.32 9.92
C PRO A 70 2.52 8.30 8.73
N ARG A 71 3.80 8.62 8.95
CA ARG A 71 4.85 8.62 7.92
C ARG A 71 5.05 7.27 7.24
N ASN A 72 4.54 6.18 7.81
CA ASN A 72 4.57 4.85 7.20
C ASN A 72 3.54 4.70 6.06
N SER A 73 2.56 5.60 5.95
CA SER A 73 1.53 5.62 4.89
C SER A 73 1.72 6.75 3.88
N LEU A 74 2.57 7.74 4.16
CA LEU A 74 2.93 8.83 3.26
C LEU A 74 4.03 8.37 2.32
N MET A 75 3.75 8.26 1.01
CA MET A 75 4.63 7.58 0.06
C MET A 75 5.99 8.26 -0.11
N ASP A 76 6.07 9.58 -0.07
CA ASP A 76 7.32 10.33 -0.07
C ASP A 76 8.20 9.98 1.16
N ARG A 77 7.57 9.88 2.35
CA ARG A 77 8.25 9.47 3.59
C ARG A 77 8.65 7.99 3.58
N VAL A 78 7.87 7.15 2.92
CA VAL A 78 8.23 5.73 2.70
C VAL A 78 9.48 5.64 1.81
N LEU A 79 9.56 6.42 0.74
CA LEU A 79 10.74 6.48 -0.13
C LEU A 79 11.99 6.96 0.63
N GLU A 80 11.87 8.05 1.38
CA GLU A 80 12.96 8.65 2.16
C GLU A 80 13.46 7.71 3.27
N ARG A 81 12.53 7.23 4.11
CA ARG A 81 12.85 6.47 5.33
C ARG A 81 13.07 4.98 5.10
N ARG A 82 12.58 4.47 3.97
CA ARG A 82 12.56 3.03 3.63
C ARG A 82 11.81 2.18 4.64
N LEU A 83 10.85 2.80 5.31
CA LEU A 83 9.96 2.20 6.30
C LEU A 83 8.51 2.43 5.91
N GLY A 84 7.68 1.38 5.97
CA GLY A 84 6.27 1.49 5.59
C GLY A 84 5.37 0.51 6.31
N LEU A 85 4.07 0.63 6.03
CA LEU A 85 3.04 -0.35 6.36
C LEU A 85 2.96 -1.45 5.30
N PRO A 86 2.24 -2.57 5.57
CA PRO A 86 1.99 -3.58 4.55
C PRO A 86 1.47 -2.99 3.24
N ILE A 87 0.47 -2.09 3.31
CA ILE A 87 -0.16 -1.49 2.13
C ILE A 87 0.78 -0.52 1.38
N SER A 88 1.53 0.33 2.06
CA SER A 88 2.42 1.30 1.40
C SER A 88 3.61 0.61 0.71
N LEU A 89 4.19 -0.42 1.35
CA LEU A 89 5.24 -1.23 0.73
C LEU A 89 4.72 -2.06 -0.44
N SER A 90 3.47 -2.52 -0.38
CA SER A 90 2.82 -3.21 -1.49
C SER A 90 2.55 -2.27 -2.66
N VAL A 91 2.08 -1.04 -2.41
CA VAL A 91 1.90 -0.02 -3.46
C VAL A 91 3.23 0.31 -4.16
N LEU A 92 4.32 0.41 -3.40
CA LEU A 92 5.66 0.59 -3.97
C LEU A 92 6.09 -0.62 -4.81
N ALA A 93 5.88 -1.85 -4.31
CA ALA A 93 6.22 -3.08 -5.04
C ALA A 93 5.43 -3.20 -6.35
N ILE A 94 4.12 -2.89 -6.33
CA ILE A 94 3.26 -2.88 -7.52
C ILE A 94 3.79 -1.90 -8.56
N HIS A 95 4.11 -0.67 -8.14
CA HIS A 95 4.65 0.36 -9.03
C HIS A 95 5.97 -0.07 -9.68
N LEU A 96 6.89 -0.59 -8.88
CA LEU A 96 8.21 -1.01 -9.39
C LEU A 96 8.11 -2.26 -10.29
N ALA A 97 7.17 -3.18 -10.03
CA ALA A 97 6.89 -4.32 -10.89
C ALA A 97 6.33 -3.86 -12.25
N GLU A 98 5.42 -2.87 -12.26
CA GLU A 98 4.91 -2.24 -13.49
C GLU A 98 6.05 -1.62 -14.32
N ARG A 99 7.03 -0.95 -13.66
CA ARG A 99 8.23 -0.41 -14.34
C ARG A 99 9.10 -1.50 -14.97
N CYS A 100 9.06 -2.71 -14.43
CA CYS A 100 9.72 -3.89 -14.96
C CYS A 100 8.84 -4.73 -15.91
N GLY A 101 7.65 -4.22 -16.31
CA GLY A 101 6.75 -4.87 -17.26
C GLY A 101 5.88 -5.99 -16.68
N VAL A 102 5.71 -6.06 -15.35
CA VAL A 102 4.87 -7.07 -14.66
C VAL A 102 3.66 -6.42 -14.02
N GLU A 103 2.49 -6.98 -14.30
CA GLU A 103 1.23 -6.60 -13.67
C GLU A 103 1.06 -7.32 -12.32
N LEU A 104 1.62 -6.73 -11.26
CA LEU A 104 1.48 -7.19 -9.89
C LEU A 104 0.25 -6.53 -9.25
N HIS A 105 -0.57 -7.31 -8.54
CA HIS A 105 -1.82 -6.83 -7.95
C HIS A 105 -1.74 -6.73 -6.42
N GLY A 106 -2.46 -5.74 -5.86
CA GLY A 106 -2.70 -5.65 -4.43
C GLY A 106 -3.79 -6.61 -3.98
N LEU A 107 -3.57 -7.29 -2.87
CA LEU A 107 -4.51 -8.21 -2.24
C LEU A 107 -4.92 -7.67 -0.88
N SER A 108 -6.21 -7.33 -0.74
CA SER A 108 -6.78 -6.78 0.50
C SER A 108 -7.01 -7.90 1.51
N PHE A 109 -5.92 -8.37 2.12
CA PHE A 109 -5.97 -9.44 3.10
C PHE A 109 -6.39 -8.91 4.48
N PRO A 110 -7.25 -9.62 5.24
CA PRO A 110 -7.65 -9.21 6.59
C PRO A 110 -6.45 -9.08 7.53
N GLY A 111 -6.38 -7.97 8.27
CA GLY A 111 -5.27 -7.67 9.16
C GLY A 111 -3.93 -7.40 8.48
N HIS A 112 -3.86 -7.53 7.12
CA HIS A 112 -2.63 -7.38 6.37
C HIS A 112 -2.88 -6.80 4.97
N PHE A 113 -1.84 -6.58 4.18
CA PHE A 113 -1.91 -6.27 2.76
C PHE A 113 -0.77 -6.99 2.03
N LEU A 114 -1.11 -7.70 0.99
CA LEU A 114 -0.20 -8.56 0.24
C LEU A 114 -0.15 -8.14 -1.22
N VAL A 115 0.77 -8.73 -1.98
CA VAL A 115 0.79 -8.61 -3.44
C VAL A 115 0.74 -9.99 -4.08
N GLY A 116 0.17 -10.07 -5.28
CA GLY A 116 0.06 -11.34 -5.98
C GLY A 116 0.00 -11.21 -7.49
N LEU A 117 0.39 -12.28 -8.15
CA LEU A 117 0.15 -12.51 -9.58
C LEU A 117 -1.11 -13.34 -9.75
N GLN A 118 -1.92 -12.98 -10.73
CA GLN A 118 -3.05 -13.81 -11.11
C GLN A 118 -2.56 -15.03 -11.88
N PRO A 119 -3.13 -16.21 -11.62
CA PRO A 119 -2.79 -17.40 -12.38
C PRO A 119 -3.24 -17.23 -13.85
N GLU A 120 -2.38 -17.64 -14.78
CA GLU A 120 -2.70 -17.65 -16.22
C GLU A 120 -3.70 -18.75 -16.59
N GLU A 121 -3.68 -19.84 -15.84
CA GLU A 121 -4.58 -20.99 -16.05
C GLU A 121 -5.68 -21.01 -14.99
N ALA A 122 -6.89 -21.34 -15.41
CA ALA A 122 -8.02 -21.52 -14.50
C ALA A 122 -7.76 -22.67 -13.52
N GLY A 123 -7.82 -22.39 -12.22
CA GLY A 123 -7.58 -23.37 -11.17
C GLY A 123 -6.14 -23.49 -10.71
N ALA A 124 -5.20 -22.74 -11.30
CA ALA A 124 -3.84 -22.65 -10.76
C ALA A 124 -3.83 -21.81 -9.48
N GLU A 125 -2.89 -22.12 -8.59
CA GLU A 125 -2.74 -21.40 -7.32
C GLU A 125 -2.21 -19.98 -7.53
N PRO A 126 -2.74 -18.97 -6.81
CA PRO A 126 -2.23 -17.63 -6.86
C PRO A 126 -0.81 -17.57 -6.28
N GLN A 127 0.04 -16.77 -6.91
CA GLN A 127 1.39 -16.51 -6.41
C GLN A 127 1.33 -15.26 -5.51
N VAL A 128 1.64 -15.40 -4.23
CA VAL A 128 1.45 -14.35 -3.22
C VAL A 128 2.75 -14.05 -2.47
N TRP A 129 3.04 -12.76 -2.25
CA TRP A 129 4.21 -12.30 -1.49
C TRP A 129 3.83 -11.24 -0.45
N ASP A 130 4.68 -11.15 0.58
CA ASP A 130 4.58 -10.19 1.68
C ASP A 130 5.72 -9.16 1.64
N PRO A 131 5.53 -7.97 1.03
CA PRO A 131 6.55 -6.92 0.99
C PRO A 131 6.93 -6.41 2.39
N PHE A 132 5.99 -6.42 3.35
CA PHE A 132 6.23 -5.95 4.72
C PHE A 132 7.22 -6.86 5.47
N ARG A 133 7.20 -8.15 5.17
CA ARG A 133 8.10 -9.16 5.73
C ARG A 133 9.24 -9.52 4.77
N GLY A 134 9.76 -8.53 4.04
CA GLY A 134 10.94 -8.68 3.19
C GLY A 134 10.71 -9.35 1.85
N GLY A 135 9.48 -9.36 1.35
CA GLY A 135 9.12 -9.92 0.04
C GLY A 135 9.05 -11.45 0.03
N ARG A 136 8.78 -12.05 1.19
CA ARG A 136 8.66 -13.51 1.30
C ARG A 136 7.43 -14.01 0.53
N ARG A 137 7.62 -15.05 -0.29
CA ARG A 137 6.51 -15.77 -0.91
C ARG A 137 5.76 -16.56 0.16
N LEU A 138 4.44 -16.56 0.08
CA LEU A 138 3.54 -17.27 0.99
C LEU A 138 2.85 -18.40 0.26
N LEU A 139 2.82 -19.57 0.90
CA LEU A 139 2.08 -20.73 0.45
C LEU A 139 0.63 -20.68 0.96
N LEU A 140 -0.30 -21.43 0.33
CA LEU A 140 -1.70 -21.43 0.73
C LEU A 140 -1.91 -21.82 2.20
N ASP A 141 -1.14 -22.78 2.71
CA ASP A 141 -1.21 -23.20 4.13
C ASP A 141 -0.82 -22.04 5.07
N GLU A 142 0.19 -21.23 4.68
CA GLU A 142 0.61 -20.07 5.46
C GLU A 142 -0.43 -18.94 5.41
N LEU A 143 -1.07 -18.75 4.26
CA LEU A 143 -2.17 -17.81 4.08
C LEU A 143 -3.39 -18.23 4.91
N ALA A 144 -3.76 -19.52 4.89
CA ALA A 144 -4.83 -20.07 5.70
C ALA A 144 -4.56 -19.91 7.20
N ALA A 145 -3.33 -20.17 7.64
CA ALA A 145 -2.94 -19.97 9.03
C ALA A 145 -2.99 -18.50 9.46
N LEU A 146 -2.53 -17.59 8.58
CA LEU A 146 -2.61 -16.15 8.80
C LEU A 146 -4.07 -15.68 8.89
N PHE A 147 -4.92 -16.16 7.98
CA PHE A 147 -6.34 -15.82 7.95
C PHE A 147 -7.07 -16.35 9.20
N THR A 148 -6.85 -17.63 9.56
CA THR A 148 -7.33 -18.24 10.80
C THR A 148 -7.02 -17.39 12.03
N SER A 149 -5.82 -16.83 12.12
CA SER A 149 -5.41 -16.00 13.26
C SER A 149 -6.19 -14.68 13.38
N VAL A 150 -6.78 -14.21 12.27
CA VAL A 150 -7.56 -12.96 12.23
C VAL A 150 -9.03 -13.21 12.45
N VAL A 151 -9.59 -14.25 11.82
CA VAL A 151 -11.04 -14.54 11.89
C VAL A 151 -11.43 -15.33 13.14
N GLY A 152 -10.47 -15.98 13.80
CA GLY A 152 -10.68 -16.68 15.07
C GLY A 152 -11.30 -18.08 14.94
N HIS A 153 -11.46 -18.63 13.73
CA HIS A 153 -11.86 -20.01 13.47
C HIS A 153 -10.92 -20.64 12.43
N HIS A 154 -10.85 -21.96 12.41
CA HIS A 154 -9.99 -22.66 11.45
C HIS A 154 -10.47 -22.51 10.02
N VAL A 155 -9.55 -22.17 9.12
CA VAL A 155 -9.82 -22.00 7.69
C VAL A 155 -8.88 -22.91 6.89
N GLU A 156 -9.46 -23.72 6.02
CA GLU A 156 -8.70 -24.60 5.12
C GLU A 156 -8.08 -23.80 3.94
N PRO A 157 -6.94 -24.25 3.42
CA PRO A 157 -6.22 -23.56 2.32
C PRO A 157 -7.06 -23.41 1.04
N ASP A 158 -7.94 -24.35 0.75
CA ASP A 158 -8.82 -24.37 -0.44
C ASP A 158 -10.19 -23.71 -0.20
N SER A 159 -10.40 -23.12 1.00
CA SER A 159 -11.70 -22.55 1.34
C SER A 159 -12.05 -21.35 0.44
N PRO A 160 -13.32 -21.26 -0.02
CA PRO A 160 -13.78 -20.08 -0.77
C PRO A 160 -13.65 -18.77 0.02
N GLU A 161 -13.73 -18.83 1.36
CA GLU A 161 -13.58 -17.70 2.26
C GLU A 161 -12.17 -17.11 2.15
N LEU A 162 -11.12 -17.92 2.14
CA LEU A 162 -9.74 -17.46 1.93
C LEU A 162 -9.55 -16.92 0.51
N HIS A 163 -10.01 -17.63 -0.49
CA HIS A 163 -9.77 -17.29 -1.90
C HIS A 163 -10.40 -15.95 -2.33
N VAL A 164 -11.47 -15.49 -1.67
CA VAL A 164 -12.02 -14.14 -1.91
C VAL A 164 -10.98 -13.05 -1.62
N HIS A 165 -10.13 -13.24 -0.60
CA HIS A 165 -9.10 -12.27 -0.20
C HIS A 165 -7.81 -12.37 -1.02
N LEU A 166 -7.69 -13.38 -1.90
CA LEU A 166 -6.57 -13.54 -2.83
C LEU A 166 -6.88 -12.97 -4.22
N ARG A 167 -8.01 -12.31 -4.39
CA ARG A 167 -8.37 -11.61 -5.62
C ARG A 167 -7.77 -10.21 -5.65
N PRO A 168 -7.41 -9.70 -6.86
CA PRO A 168 -6.98 -8.33 -7.03
C PRO A 168 -8.00 -7.33 -6.47
N CYS A 169 -7.52 -6.35 -5.73
CA CYS A 169 -8.36 -5.24 -5.33
C CYS A 169 -8.09 -4.00 -6.21
N HIS A 170 -9.14 -3.24 -6.46
CA HIS A 170 -9.07 -2.03 -7.27
C HIS A 170 -8.25 -0.93 -6.57
N SER A 171 -7.55 -0.11 -7.36
CA SER A 171 -6.75 1.03 -6.88
C SER A 171 -7.52 1.94 -5.93
N ARG A 172 -8.82 2.19 -6.19
CA ARG A 172 -9.68 2.99 -5.32
C ARG A 172 -9.78 2.41 -3.91
N LEU A 173 -9.93 1.08 -3.77
CA LEU A 173 -9.97 0.41 -2.46
C LEU A 173 -8.61 0.52 -1.74
N ILE A 174 -7.50 0.40 -2.47
CA ILE A 174 -6.16 0.56 -1.91
C ILE A 174 -5.98 1.97 -1.36
N LEU A 175 -6.31 2.99 -2.16
CA LEU A 175 -6.23 4.40 -1.75
C LEU A 175 -7.12 4.70 -0.55
N THR A 176 -8.34 4.16 -0.52
CA THR A 176 -9.26 4.27 0.63
C THR A 176 -8.60 3.72 1.90
N ARG A 177 -8.03 2.51 1.85
CA ARG A 177 -7.35 1.93 3.01
C ARG A 177 -6.11 2.73 3.44
N MET A 178 -5.36 3.31 2.50
CA MET A 178 -4.22 4.18 2.82
C MET A 178 -4.69 5.45 3.56
N LEU A 179 -5.73 6.11 3.05
CA LEU A 179 -6.31 7.30 3.69
C LEU A 179 -6.93 6.97 5.06
N GLU A 180 -7.63 5.85 5.21
CA GLU A 180 -8.17 5.41 6.50
C GLU A 180 -7.07 5.11 7.53
N ASN A 181 -5.94 4.53 7.11
CA ASN A 181 -4.79 4.36 7.99
C ASN A 181 -4.24 5.73 8.43
N LEU A 182 -4.08 6.67 7.50
CA LEU A 182 -3.63 8.04 7.80
C LEU A 182 -4.58 8.74 8.77
N ARG A 183 -5.88 8.73 8.47
CA ARG A 183 -6.91 9.32 9.34
C ARG A 183 -6.85 8.78 10.77
N ARG A 184 -6.71 7.46 10.91
CA ARG A 184 -6.57 6.80 12.21
C ARG A 184 -5.28 7.21 12.92
N HIS A 185 -4.15 7.19 12.24
CA HIS A 185 -2.86 7.49 12.85
C HIS A 185 -2.72 8.98 13.21
N PHE A 186 -3.23 9.89 12.37
CA PHE A 186 -3.32 11.31 12.73
C PHE A 186 -4.25 11.54 13.91
N GLY A 187 -5.38 10.83 13.97
CA GLY A 187 -6.28 10.88 15.14
C GLY A 187 -5.62 10.41 16.44
N MET A 188 -4.80 9.35 16.37
CA MET A 188 -4.03 8.85 17.52
C MET A 188 -2.90 9.80 17.95
N ALA A 189 -2.37 10.58 16.99
CA ALA A 189 -1.37 11.61 17.24
C ALA A 189 -1.96 12.98 17.65
N ASP A 190 -3.30 13.07 17.77
CA ASP A 190 -4.06 14.32 18.05
C ASP A 190 -3.86 15.42 16.98
N GLU A 191 -3.52 15.02 15.74
CA GLU A 191 -3.33 15.91 14.59
C GLU A 191 -4.68 16.15 13.87
N LEU A 192 -5.62 16.82 14.53
CA LEU A 192 -7.01 16.96 14.09
C LEU A 192 -7.16 17.67 12.73
N GLU A 193 -6.29 18.62 12.42
CA GLU A 193 -6.27 19.30 11.12
C GLU A 193 -5.99 18.30 9.99
N ARG A 194 -4.99 17.44 10.16
CA ARG A 194 -4.67 16.39 9.19
C ARG A 194 -5.74 15.29 9.08
N VAL A 195 -6.49 15.05 10.17
CA VAL A 195 -7.69 14.20 10.11
C VAL A 195 -8.73 14.82 9.18
N ALA A 196 -8.97 16.14 9.28
CA ALA A 196 -9.90 16.85 8.41
C ALA A 196 -9.44 16.82 6.94
N ASP A 197 -8.17 17.12 6.67
CA ASP A 197 -7.60 17.04 5.32
C ASP A 197 -7.72 15.64 4.72
N THR A 198 -7.50 14.61 5.54
CA THR A 198 -7.66 13.21 5.10
C THR A 198 -9.11 12.88 4.78
N LEU A 199 -10.07 13.42 5.55
CA LEU A 199 -11.50 13.28 5.27
C LEU A 199 -11.92 14.01 3.99
N GLU A 200 -11.33 15.17 3.67
CA GLU A 200 -11.55 15.85 2.36
C GLU A 200 -11.11 14.95 1.18
N LEU A 201 -9.94 14.33 1.29
CA LEU A 201 -9.46 13.39 0.27
C LEU A 201 -10.35 12.15 0.14
N LEU A 202 -10.82 11.60 1.27
CA LEU A 202 -11.78 10.48 1.27
C LEU A 202 -13.11 10.89 0.65
N ALA A 203 -13.63 12.07 0.95
CA ALA A 203 -14.87 12.60 0.36
C ALA A 203 -14.73 12.82 -1.16
N ALA A 204 -13.56 13.28 -1.62
CA ALA A 204 -13.26 13.41 -3.05
C ALA A 204 -13.14 12.04 -3.74
N LEU A 205 -12.57 11.05 -3.06
CA LEU A 205 -12.44 9.68 -3.57
C LEU A 205 -13.79 8.94 -3.60
N HIS A 206 -14.69 9.27 -2.66
CA HIS A 206 -16.01 8.64 -2.47
C HIS A 206 -17.14 9.67 -2.39
N PRO A 207 -17.41 10.42 -3.48
CA PRO A 207 -18.46 11.45 -3.48
C PRO A 207 -19.87 10.87 -3.26
N GLU A 208 -20.04 9.57 -3.48
CA GLU A 208 -21.29 8.83 -3.29
C GLU A 208 -21.55 8.37 -1.85
N VAL A 209 -20.60 8.57 -0.90
CA VAL A 209 -20.72 8.12 0.50
C VAL A 209 -21.01 9.31 1.41
N PRO A 210 -22.30 9.58 1.77
CA PRO A 210 -22.67 10.75 2.59
C PRO A 210 -22.01 10.76 3.97
N GLN A 211 -21.79 9.62 4.58
CA GLN A 211 -21.21 9.46 5.92
C GLN A 211 -19.81 10.10 6.03
N ILE A 212 -19.02 10.08 4.96
CA ILE A 212 -17.71 10.73 4.96
C ILE A 212 -17.86 12.25 5.05
N ARG A 213 -18.86 12.81 4.39
CA ARG A 213 -19.17 14.25 4.47
C ARG A 213 -19.68 14.65 5.85
N GLU A 214 -20.53 13.84 6.46
CA GLU A 214 -20.99 14.06 7.84
C GLU A 214 -19.82 14.07 8.84
N MET A 215 -18.86 13.14 8.66
CA MET A 215 -17.63 13.13 9.48
C MET A 215 -16.79 14.38 9.26
N LEU A 216 -16.68 14.88 8.03
CA LEU A 216 -15.96 16.10 7.69
C LEU A 216 -16.63 17.34 8.32
N GLU A 217 -17.96 17.41 8.33
CA GLU A 217 -18.70 18.50 8.97
C GLU A 217 -18.47 18.54 10.51
N GLN A 218 -18.24 17.38 11.14
CA GLN A 218 -17.90 17.27 12.56
C GLN A 218 -16.43 17.65 12.86
N HIS A 219 -15.56 17.58 11.85
CA HIS A 219 -14.14 17.91 11.92
C HIS A 219 -13.77 18.89 10.80
N PRO A 220 -14.30 20.11 10.80
CA PRO A 220 -14.01 21.05 9.70
C PRO A 220 -12.53 21.41 9.70
N PRO A 221 -11.88 21.45 8.51
CA PRO A 221 -10.51 21.88 8.39
C PRO A 221 -10.38 23.32 8.90
N GLN A 222 -9.46 23.55 9.82
CA GLN A 222 -9.13 24.90 10.28
C GLN A 222 -8.23 25.58 9.24
N ARG A 223 -8.81 25.92 8.09
CA ARG A 223 -8.11 26.77 7.13
C ARG A 223 -7.90 28.11 7.82
N HIS A 224 -6.69 28.39 8.21
CA HIS A 224 -6.28 29.74 8.50
C HIS A 224 -6.57 30.56 7.24
N LEU A 225 -7.65 31.34 7.31
CA LEU A 225 -7.90 32.39 6.36
C LEU A 225 -6.67 33.30 6.40
N LEU A 226 -5.72 33.07 5.50
CA LEU A 226 -4.67 34.01 5.20
C LEU A 226 -5.38 35.26 4.65
N ASN A 227 -5.58 36.23 5.54
CA ASN A 227 -5.88 37.61 5.15
C ASN A 227 -4.63 38.25 4.56
#